data_9df397db0707fa8fbbf5d73fec649b49
#
_entry.id   9df397db0707fa8fbbf5d73fec649b49
#
_cell.length_a   1.000
_cell.length_b   1.000
_cell.length_c   1.000
_cell.angle_alpha   90.00
_cell.angle_beta   90.00
_cell.angle_gamma   90.00
#
_symmetry.space_group_name_H-M   'P 1'
#
loop_
_entity.id
_entity.type
_entity.pdbx_description
1 polymer ?
#
loop_
_entity_poly.entity_id
_entity_poly.type
_entity_poly.pdbx_seq_one_letter_code
_entity_poly.pdbx_strand_id
1 'polypeptide(L)'
;MTHLIKAAVMVGVLTLSACTNADRFDGSDAANLNDAALNGANGVNGIDQAALDPSANPTSPQYFSQTIGDRVLFQVDTSTLTAAGQATLRGQAGWLQTNSDYLAVIEGHADEQGTREYNLALGARRANAVREFLIAQGVASNRIRVVSYGKERPLAVCSEESCYAQNRRAVTIISIGQNS
;
A
#
# COMPACT_ATOMS: atom_id res chain seq x y z
N MET A 1 49.93 -30.22 34.36
CA MET A 1 49.81 -29.55 35.67
C MET A 1 48.45 -28.89 35.66
N THR A 2 47.44 -29.65 36.01
CA THR A 2 46.63 -29.62 37.25
C THR A 2 46.33 -28.25 37.81
N HIS A 3 45.09 -27.83 37.73
CA HIS A 3 44.30 -27.51 38.90
C HIS A 3 42.80 -27.42 38.56
N LEU A 4 42.11 -28.44 39.06
CA LEU A 4 40.67 -28.48 39.30
C LEU A 4 40.34 -27.48 40.43
N ILE A 5 39.30 -26.68 40.26
CA ILE A 5 38.55 -26.13 41.39
C ILE A 5 37.03 -26.34 41.13
N LYS A 6 36.47 -27.20 41.97
CA LYS A 6 35.05 -27.44 42.21
C LYS A 6 34.50 -26.30 43.11
N ALA A 7 33.31 -25.80 42.83
CA ALA A 7 32.39 -25.25 43.82
C ALA A 7 31.03 -25.14 43.16
N ALA A 8 30.13 -26.03 43.49
CA ALA A 8 29.11 -26.01 44.51
C ALA A 8 27.84 -25.26 44.07
N VAL A 9 26.86 -26.09 43.80
CA VAL A 9 25.42 -25.93 43.65
C VAL A 9 24.83 -25.12 44.81
N MET A 10 23.99 -24.10 44.47
CA MET A 10 22.89 -23.64 45.32
C MET A 10 21.64 -23.59 44.48
N VAL A 11 20.77 -24.57 44.69
CA VAL A 11 19.41 -24.61 44.22
C VAL A 11 18.56 -23.75 45.14
N GLY A 12 18.14 -22.59 44.67
CA GLY A 12 17.12 -21.74 45.33
C GLY A 12 15.76 -21.97 44.69
N VAL A 13 14.97 -22.83 45.29
CA VAL A 13 13.53 -23.02 44.92
C VAL A 13 12.75 -21.83 45.51
N LEU A 14 12.40 -20.86 44.67
CA LEU A 14 11.39 -19.88 44.99
C LEU A 14 10.03 -20.41 44.52
N THR A 15 9.23 -20.92 45.42
CA THR A 15 7.81 -21.22 45.22
C THR A 15 7.01 -19.89 45.22
N LEU A 16 6.69 -19.40 44.04
CA LEU A 16 5.65 -18.37 43.89
C LEU A 16 4.30 -19.08 43.93
N SER A 17 3.61 -19.00 45.05
CA SER A 17 2.20 -19.34 45.18
C SER A 17 1.39 -18.25 44.44
N ALA A 18 1.03 -18.49 43.20
CA ALA A 18 0.01 -17.73 42.50
C ALA A 18 -1.37 -18.17 43.04
N CYS A 19 -2.02 -17.35 43.84
CA CYS A 19 -3.45 -17.50 44.12
C CYS A 19 -4.23 -17.17 42.85
N THR A 20 -4.51 -18.19 42.03
CA THR A 20 -5.49 -18.08 40.97
C THR A 20 -6.86 -18.32 41.58
N ASN A 21 -7.66 -17.26 41.69
CA ASN A 21 -9.06 -17.33 42.05
C ASN A 21 -9.81 -17.97 40.83
N ALA A 22 -10.02 -19.29 40.88
CA ALA A 22 -10.59 -20.07 39.78
C ALA A 22 -12.13 -19.92 39.64
N ASP A 23 -12.78 -19.16 40.55
CA ASP A 23 -14.24 -19.12 40.62
C ASP A 23 -14.88 -17.85 39.98
N ARG A 24 -14.15 -17.13 39.12
CA ARG A 24 -14.71 -15.88 38.55
C ARG A 24 -14.92 -15.88 37.04
N PHE A 25 -14.73 -17.00 36.38
CA PHE A 25 -15.10 -17.20 34.98
C PHE A 25 -15.82 -18.51 34.81
N ASP A 26 -17.07 -18.53 35.30
CA ASP A 26 -18.04 -19.53 34.81
C ASP A 26 -18.39 -19.11 33.37
N GLY A 27 -17.96 -19.94 32.39
CA GLY A 27 -18.07 -19.66 30.97
C GLY A 27 -19.49 -19.72 30.39
N SER A 28 -20.50 -19.75 31.23
CA SER A 28 -21.90 -19.73 30.82
C SER A 28 -22.48 -18.34 30.60
N ASP A 29 -21.90 -17.29 31.24
CA ASP A 29 -22.44 -15.94 31.11
C ASP A 29 -21.86 -15.18 29.92
N ALA A 30 -20.66 -15.54 29.40
CA ALA A 30 -20.06 -14.88 28.25
C ALA A 30 -20.74 -15.27 26.92
N ALA A 31 -21.33 -16.46 26.81
CA ALA A 31 -22.06 -16.89 25.63
C ALA A 31 -23.44 -16.19 25.52
N ASN A 32 -24.02 -15.79 26.65
CA ASN A 32 -25.36 -15.22 26.67
C ASN A 32 -25.38 -13.69 26.39
N LEU A 33 -24.24 -12.99 26.58
CA LEU A 33 -24.16 -11.57 26.26
C LEU A 33 -24.01 -11.32 24.74
N ASN A 34 -23.42 -12.25 24.00
CA ASN A 34 -23.34 -12.13 22.55
C ASN A 34 -24.65 -12.50 21.85
N ASP A 35 -25.40 -13.48 22.38
CA ASP A 35 -26.71 -13.86 21.81
C ASP A 35 -27.81 -12.81 22.13
N ALA A 36 -27.75 -12.19 23.29
CA ALA A 36 -28.70 -11.12 23.65
C ALA A 36 -28.45 -9.83 22.87
N ALA A 37 -27.17 -9.55 22.50
CA ALA A 37 -26.83 -8.37 21.71
C ALA A 37 -27.19 -8.56 20.21
N LEU A 38 -27.24 -9.81 19.72
CA LEU A 38 -27.58 -10.10 18.32
C LEU A 38 -29.07 -10.28 18.06
N ASN A 39 -29.86 -10.70 19.08
CA ASN A 39 -31.30 -10.95 18.93
C ASN A 39 -32.21 -9.88 19.54
N GLY A 40 -31.68 -8.87 20.25
CA GLY A 40 -32.45 -7.82 20.91
C GLY A 40 -32.58 -6.49 20.21
N ALA A 41 -31.90 -6.30 19.09
CA ALA A 41 -31.95 -5.07 18.32
C ALA A 41 -32.71 -5.23 17.02
N ASN A 42 -34.02 -5.37 17.13
CA ASN A 42 -34.92 -5.01 16.02
C ASN A 42 -34.73 -3.52 15.76
N GLY A 43 -33.86 -3.14 14.81
CA GLY A 43 -33.79 -1.76 14.38
C GLY A 43 -32.42 -1.10 14.24
N VAL A 44 -31.29 -1.81 14.45
CA VAL A 44 -30.01 -1.33 13.98
C VAL A 44 -29.74 -2.06 12.67
N ASN A 45 -29.87 -1.36 11.54
CA ASN A 45 -29.34 -1.82 10.26
C ASN A 45 -27.94 -2.35 10.52
N GLY A 46 -27.73 -3.67 10.31
CA GLY A 46 -26.41 -4.27 10.46
C GLY A 46 -25.45 -3.37 9.69
N ILE A 47 -24.44 -2.86 10.38
CA ILE A 47 -23.36 -2.13 9.71
C ILE A 47 -22.78 -3.13 8.74
N ASP A 48 -23.08 -2.92 7.46
CA ASP A 48 -22.62 -3.77 6.39
C ASP A 48 -21.10 -3.74 6.44
N GLN A 49 -20.46 -4.80 6.90
CA GLN A 49 -19.02 -4.87 7.10
C GLN A 49 -18.29 -4.65 5.76
N ALA A 50 -18.97 -4.93 4.64
CA ALA A 50 -18.53 -4.56 3.31
C ALA A 50 -18.53 -3.02 3.09
N ALA A 51 -19.40 -2.27 3.77
CA ALA A 51 -19.39 -0.81 3.73
C ALA A 51 -18.23 -0.18 4.53
N LEU A 52 -17.56 -0.96 5.39
CA LEU A 52 -16.38 -0.55 6.15
C LEU A 52 -15.07 -0.91 5.46
N ASP A 53 -15.11 -1.69 4.36
CA ASP A 53 -13.92 -1.99 3.57
C ASP A 53 -13.59 -0.79 2.65
N PRO A 54 -12.48 -0.08 2.91
CA PRO A 54 -12.09 1.07 2.08
C PRO A 54 -11.83 0.69 0.63
N SER A 55 -11.50 -0.58 0.34
CA SER A 55 -11.27 -1.06 -1.02
C SER A 55 -12.58 -1.27 -1.80
N ALA A 56 -13.70 -1.44 -1.12
CA ALA A 56 -15.03 -1.53 -1.72
C ALA A 56 -15.66 -0.14 -2.01
N ASN A 57 -15.13 0.93 -1.38
CA ASN A 57 -15.63 2.29 -1.61
C ASN A 57 -15.03 2.90 -2.89
N PRO A 58 -15.84 3.13 -3.96
CA PRO A 58 -15.34 3.63 -5.26
C PRO A 58 -14.65 4.99 -5.20
N THR A 59 -14.88 5.77 -4.14
CA THR A 59 -14.26 7.11 -3.98
C THR A 59 -13.01 7.10 -3.13
N SER A 60 -12.60 5.95 -2.62
CA SER A 60 -11.46 5.84 -1.71
C SER A 60 -10.11 5.73 -2.44
N PRO A 61 -9.01 6.20 -1.84
CA PRO A 61 -7.66 5.94 -2.34
C PRO A 61 -7.30 4.45 -2.42
N GLN A 62 -7.86 3.63 -1.56
CA GLN A 62 -7.66 2.18 -1.57
C GLN A 62 -8.28 1.55 -2.81
N TYR A 63 -9.51 1.94 -3.16
CA TYR A 63 -10.14 1.50 -4.40
C TYR A 63 -9.32 1.89 -5.63
N PHE A 64 -8.82 3.14 -5.67
CA PHE A 64 -7.94 3.59 -6.74
C PHE A 64 -6.69 2.70 -6.88
N SER A 65 -6.01 2.41 -5.78
CA SER A 65 -4.75 1.66 -5.83
C SER A 65 -4.95 0.16 -6.09
N GLN A 66 -6.01 -0.45 -5.55
CA GLN A 66 -6.20 -1.90 -5.57
C GLN A 66 -7.09 -2.37 -6.71
N THR A 67 -8.12 -1.62 -7.05
CA THR A 67 -9.10 -2.01 -8.08
C THR A 67 -8.77 -1.42 -9.45
N ILE A 68 -8.42 -0.12 -9.51
CA ILE A 68 -8.06 0.54 -10.76
C ILE A 68 -6.60 0.28 -11.12
N GLY A 69 -5.73 0.27 -10.12
CA GLY A 69 -4.29 0.13 -10.26
C GLY A 69 -3.58 1.48 -10.30
N ASP A 70 -2.63 1.65 -9.39
CA ASP A 70 -1.87 2.89 -9.21
C ASP A 70 -0.63 2.99 -10.11
N ARG A 71 -0.23 1.92 -10.80
CA ARG A 71 1.06 1.84 -11.49
C ARG A 71 0.97 1.30 -12.91
N VAL A 72 1.92 1.75 -13.73
CA VAL A 72 2.16 1.22 -15.07
C VAL A 72 3.63 0.85 -15.23
N LEU A 73 3.90 -0.23 -15.98
CA LEU A 73 5.23 -0.76 -16.20
C LEU A 73 5.75 -0.36 -17.60
N PHE A 74 7.08 -0.27 -17.70
CA PHE A 74 7.78 0.07 -18.94
C PHE A 74 8.77 -1.00 -19.34
N GLN A 75 9.03 -1.08 -20.63
CA GLN A 75 10.11 -1.88 -21.19
C GLN A 75 11.47 -1.26 -20.85
N VAL A 76 12.53 -2.04 -21.07
CA VAL A 76 13.91 -1.59 -20.88
C VAL A 76 14.15 -0.32 -21.69
N ASP A 77 14.73 0.67 -21.05
CA ASP A 77 15.18 1.93 -21.67
C ASP A 77 14.11 2.71 -22.46
N THR A 78 12.83 2.53 -22.16
CA THR A 78 11.75 3.26 -22.82
C THR A 78 10.87 4.01 -21.83
N SER A 79 10.18 5.03 -22.35
CA SER A 79 9.07 5.73 -21.72
C SER A 79 7.75 5.57 -22.48
N THR A 80 7.71 4.66 -23.47
CA THR A 80 6.51 4.37 -24.25
C THR A 80 5.53 3.55 -23.43
N LEU A 81 4.28 3.99 -23.38
CA LEU A 81 3.20 3.29 -22.69
C LEU A 81 2.79 2.03 -23.44
N THR A 82 2.78 0.90 -22.75
CA THR A 82 2.26 -0.36 -23.27
C THR A 82 0.73 -0.32 -23.39
N ALA A 83 0.14 -1.23 -24.18
CA ALA A 83 -1.33 -1.33 -24.27
C ALA A 83 -1.98 -1.60 -22.90
N ALA A 84 -1.36 -2.45 -22.05
CA ALA A 84 -1.81 -2.70 -20.68
C ALA A 84 -1.71 -1.42 -19.82
N GLY A 85 -0.59 -0.70 -19.91
CA GLY A 85 -0.41 0.58 -19.19
C GLY A 85 -1.47 1.60 -19.61
N GLN A 86 -1.76 1.73 -20.90
CA GLN A 86 -2.82 2.62 -21.39
C GLN A 86 -4.22 2.22 -20.88
N ALA A 87 -4.50 0.92 -20.76
CA ALA A 87 -5.78 0.45 -20.22
C ALA A 87 -5.92 0.87 -18.74
N THR A 88 -4.88 0.65 -17.91
CA THR A 88 -4.85 1.13 -16.52
C THR A 88 -5.04 2.64 -16.44
N LEU A 89 -4.32 3.40 -17.26
CA LEU A 89 -4.41 4.87 -17.26
C LEU A 89 -5.79 5.40 -17.70
N ARG A 90 -6.51 4.71 -18.58
CA ARG A 90 -7.92 5.07 -18.87
C ARG A 90 -8.79 4.90 -17.64
N GLY A 91 -8.61 3.83 -16.87
CA GLY A 91 -9.29 3.63 -15.59
C GLY A 91 -8.95 4.75 -14.59
N GLN A 92 -7.66 5.09 -14.46
CA GLN A 92 -7.22 6.20 -13.59
C GLN A 92 -7.82 7.54 -14.02
N ALA A 93 -7.84 7.83 -15.31
CA ALA A 93 -8.42 9.06 -15.84
C ALA A 93 -9.92 9.16 -15.53
N GLY A 94 -10.69 8.10 -15.77
CA GLY A 94 -12.11 8.05 -15.44
C GLY A 94 -12.36 8.27 -13.95
N TRP A 95 -11.57 7.63 -13.10
CA TRP A 95 -11.68 7.81 -11.66
C TRP A 95 -11.35 9.25 -11.22
N LEU A 96 -10.27 9.83 -11.73
CA LEU A 96 -9.86 11.22 -11.43
C LEU A 96 -10.88 12.24 -11.93
N GLN A 97 -11.59 11.98 -13.02
CA GLN A 97 -12.66 12.86 -13.52
C GLN A 97 -13.89 12.80 -12.60
N THR A 98 -14.25 11.61 -12.14
CA THR A 98 -15.38 11.43 -11.21
C THR A 98 -15.05 11.99 -9.82
N ASN A 99 -13.80 11.89 -9.38
CA ASN A 99 -13.34 12.33 -8.07
C ASN A 99 -12.48 13.60 -8.21
N SER A 100 -13.14 14.73 -8.47
CA SER A 100 -12.49 16.01 -8.83
C SER A 100 -11.63 16.62 -7.72
N ASP A 101 -11.89 16.27 -6.47
CA ASP A 101 -11.18 16.82 -5.29
C ASP A 101 -9.77 16.24 -5.11
N TYR A 102 -9.44 15.19 -5.85
CA TYR A 102 -8.11 14.57 -5.77
C TYR A 102 -7.12 15.20 -6.73
N LEU A 103 -5.91 15.38 -6.26
CA LEU A 103 -4.71 15.71 -7.02
C LEU A 103 -3.92 14.44 -7.28
N ALA A 104 -3.17 14.39 -8.37
CA ALA A 104 -2.30 13.27 -8.72
C ALA A 104 -0.83 13.72 -8.75
N VAL A 105 0.05 12.96 -8.09
CA VAL A 105 1.49 13.06 -8.24
C VAL A 105 1.97 11.80 -8.95
N ILE A 106 2.61 11.97 -10.10
CA ILE A 106 3.13 10.86 -10.89
C ILE A 106 4.62 10.71 -10.59
N GLU A 107 4.97 9.61 -9.97
CA GLU A 107 6.35 9.25 -9.65
C GLU A 107 6.93 8.36 -10.75
N GLY A 108 8.04 8.78 -11.36
CA GLY A 108 8.74 8.02 -12.37
C GLY A 108 9.98 7.32 -11.82
N HIS A 109 10.10 6.02 -12.16
CA HIS A 109 11.18 5.16 -11.67
C HIS A 109 11.88 4.44 -12.82
N ALA A 110 13.14 4.09 -12.58
CA ALA A 110 13.98 3.27 -13.45
C ALA A 110 14.55 2.07 -12.66
N ASP A 111 15.08 1.10 -13.38
CA ASP A 111 15.87 0.03 -12.79
C ASP A 111 17.29 0.51 -12.38
N GLU A 112 18.10 -0.37 -11.81
CA GLU A 112 19.43 -0.04 -11.29
C GLU A 112 20.48 0.15 -12.38
N GLN A 113 20.18 -0.22 -13.63
CA GLN A 113 21.15 -0.20 -14.72
C GLN A 113 21.42 1.24 -15.19
N GLY A 114 22.68 1.57 -15.40
CA GLY A 114 23.11 2.89 -15.88
C GLY A 114 23.40 3.90 -14.77
N THR A 115 23.70 5.14 -15.17
CA THR A 115 24.06 6.21 -14.26
C THR A 115 22.84 6.79 -13.54
N ARG A 116 23.08 7.47 -12.44
CA ARG A 116 22.04 8.15 -11.66
C ARG A 116 21.32 9.22 -12.48
N GLU A 117 22.09 10.05 -13.16
CA GLU A 117 21.60 11.16 -13.98
C GLU A 117 20.74 10.66 -15.13
N TYR A 118 21.19 9.62 -15.82
CA TYR A 118 20.43 8.97 -16.88
C TYR A 118 19.09 8.46 -16.38
N ASN A 119 19.09 7.73 -15.27
CA ASN A 119 17.88 7.13 -14.69
C ASN A 119 16.91 8.19 -14.14
N LEU A 120 17.44 9.29 -13.60
CA LEU A 120 16.59 10.41 -13.20
C LEU A 120 15.87 11.02 -14.41
N ALA A 121 16.57 11.20 -15.52
CA ALA A 121 15.98 11.69 -16.76
C ALA A 121 14.98 10.67 -17.36
N LEU A 122 15.29 9.37 -17.33
CA LEU A 122 14.39 8.32 -17.82
C LEU A 122 13.11 8.24 -16.97
N GLY A 123 13.23 8.30 -15.64
CA GLY A 123 12.08 8.37 -14.74
C GLY A 123 11.20 9.59 -15.02
N ALA A 124 11.82 10.76 -15.27
CA ALA A 124 11.07 11.97 -15.64
C ALA A 124 10.31 11.80 -16.96
N ARG A 125 10.92 11.19 -17.99
CA ARG A 125 10.25 10.92 -19.26
C ARG A 125 9.06 9.96 -19.08
N ARG A 126 9.20 8.91 -18.26
CA ARG A 126 8.12 7.96 -17.92
C ARG A 126 6.95 8.65 -17.22
N ALA A 127 7.24 9.44 -16.20
CA ALA A 127 6.22 10.19 -15.48
C ALA A 127 5.50 11.22 -16.38
N ASN A 128 6.24 11.90 -17.27
CA ASN A 128 5.63 12.83 -18.25
C ASN A 128 4.75 12.08 -19.27
N ALA A 129 5.14 10.91 -19.75
CA ALA A 129 4.32 10.11 -20.66
C ALA A 129 2.96 9.74 -20.02
N VAL A 130 2.95 9.38 -18.73
CA VAL A 130 1.72 9.15 -17.97
C VAL A 130 0.90 10.42 -17.83
N ARG A 131 1.54 11.54 -17.45
CA ARG A 131 0.86 12.85 -17.33
C ARG A 131 0.19 13.28 -18.63
N GLU A 132 0.90 13.21 -19.73
CA GLU A 132 0.38 13.57 -21.05
C GLU A 132 -0.79 12.70 -21.45
N PHE A 133 -0.73 11.40 -21.18
CA PHE A 133 -1.82 10.48 -21.44
C PHE A 133 -3.07 10.84 -20.60
N LEU A 134 -2.91 11.08 -19.30
CA LEU A 134 -4.04 11.46 -18.43
C LEU A 134 -4.68 12.79 -18.87
N ILE A 135 -3.86 13.78 -19.29
CA ILE A 135 -4.36 15.05 -19.83
C ILE A 135 -5.14 14.82 -21.13
N ALA A 136 -4.62 13.98 -22.02
CA ALA A 136 -5.29 13.62 -23.27
C ALA A 136 -6.63 12.89 -23.04
N GLN A 137 -6.76 12.18 -21.89
CA GLN A 137 -8.00 11.57 -21.46
C GLN A 137 -8.95 12.57 -20.74
N GLY A 138 -8.58 13.83 -20.57
CA GLY A 138 -9.45 14.88 -20.02
C GLY A 138 -9.21 15.26 -18.55
N VAL A 139 -8.15 14.73 -17.92
CA VAL A 139 -7.77 15.18 -16.57
C VAL A 139 -7.09 16.55 -16.64
N ALA A 140 -7.54 17.50 -15.83
CA ALA A 140 -7.00 18.87 -15.82
C ALA A 140 -5.52 18.90 -15.44
N SER A 141 -4.69 19.60 -16.23
CA SER A 141 -3.24 19.60 -16.09
C SER A 141 -2.74 20.20 -14.77
N ASN A 142 -3.49 21.13 -14.18
CA ASN A 142 -3.20 21.73 -12.88
C ASN A 142 -3.40 20.77 -11.68
N ARG A 143 -4.08 19.65 -11.91
CA ARG A 143 -4.26 18.59 -10.91
C ARG A 143 -3.15 17.55 -10.93
N ILE A 144 -2.23 17.60 -11.89
CA ILE A 144 -1.22 16.57 -12.08
C ILE A 144 0.18 17.18 -11.91
N ARG A 145 0.95 16.59 -10.99
CA ARG A 145 2.37 16.89 -10.79
C ARG A 145 3.23 15.70 -11.16
N VAL A 146 4.48 15.95 -11.51
CA VAL A 146 5.46 14.90 -11.88
C VAL A 146 6.68 15.01 -11.00
N VAL A 147 7.18 13.86 -10.55
CA VAL A 147 8.44 13.72 -9.82
C VAL A 147 9.20 12.53 -10.38
N SER A 148 10.52 12.64 -10.54
CA SER A 148 11.36 11.50 -10.86
C SER A 148 12.22 11.12 -9.67
N TYR A 149 12.25 9.85 -9.36
CA TYR A 149 13.19 9.26 -8.41
C TYR A 149 14.28 8.46 -9.12
N GLY A 150 14.21 8.32 -10.45
CA GLY A 150 15.15 7.50 -11.19
C GLY A 150 15.26 6.11 -10.56
N LYS A 151 16.47 5.67 -10.21
CA LYS A 151 16.73 4.38 -9.57
C LYS A 151 16.82 4.43 -8.03
N GLU A 152 16.60 5.61 -7.42
CA GLU A 152 16.84 5.84 -5.99
C GLU A 152 15.79 5.20 -5.06
N ARG A 153 14.65 4.78 -5.61
CA ARG A 153 13.55 4.13 -4.86
C ARG A 153 13.15 2.82 -5.52
N PRO A 154 13.99 1.77 -5.46
CA PRO A 154 13.63 0.48 -6.01
C PRO A 154 12.47 -0.15 -5.23
N LEU A 155 11.59 -0.85 -5.93
CA LEU A 155 10.54 -1.68 -5.34
C LEU A 155 11.09 -3.07 -5.00
N ALA A 156 11.93 -3.61 -5.88
CA ALA A 156 12.59 -4.89 -5.72
C ALA A 156 14.10 -4.70 -5.82
N VAL A 157 14.84 -5.32 -4.89
CA VAL A 157 16.30 -5.22 -4.78
C VAL A 157 16.90 -6.59 -5.06
N CYS A 158 17.26 -6.83 -6.32
CA CYS A 158 18.03 -7.98 -6.77
C CYS A 158 18.66 -7.67 -8.14
N SER A 159 19.62 -8.46 -8.58
CA SER A 159 20.32 -8.27 -9.86
C SER A 159 19.73 -9.14 -10.97
N GLU A 160 18.41 -9.24 -11.04
CA GLU A 160 17.69 -10.09 -12.00
C GLU A 160 16.65 -9.27 -12.76
N GLU A 161 16.33 -9.70 -13.98
CA GLU A 161 15.33 -9.05 -14.84
C GLU A 161 13.95 -8.98 -14.17
N SER A 162 13.60 -9.95 -13.36
CA SER A 162 12.34 -9.98 -12.60
C SER A 162 12.20 -8.80 -11.64
N CYS A 163 13.31 -8.35 -11.01
CA CYS A 163 13.34 -7.16 -10.17
C CYS A 163 13.38 -5.88 -11.02
N TYR A 164 14.22 -5.85 -12.04
CA TYR A 164 14.33 -4.70 -12.93
C TYR A 164 13.00 -4.35 -13.58
N ALA A 165 12.25 -5.35 -14.03
CA ALA A 165 10.93 -5.16 -14.61
C ALA A 165 9.92 -4.50 -13.65
N GLN A 166 9.99 -4.80 -12.36
CA GLN A 166 9.15 -4.16 -11.34
C GLN A 166 9.60 -2.72 -11.04
N ASN A 167 10.91 -2.44 -11.16
CA ASN A 167 11.47 -1.12 -10.92
C ASN A 167 11.18 -0.16 -12.08
N ARG A 168 11.07 -0.64 -13.31
CA ARG A 168 10.71 0.16 -14.49
C ARG A 168 9.22 0.51 -14.49
N ARG A 169 8.84 1.52 -13.70
CA ARG A 169 7.43 1.87 -13.48
C ARG A 169 7.20 3.37 -13.39
N ALA A 170 5.95 3.76 -13.53
CA ALA A 170 5.43 5.01 -12.99
C ALA A 170 4.26 4.72 -12.05
N VAL A 171 4.18 5.46 -10.95
CA VAL A 171 3.16 5.31 -9.92
C VAL A 171 2.36 6.60 -9.80
N THR A 172 1.03 6.50 -9.81
CA THR A 172 0.14 7.63 -9.60
C THR A 172 -0.29 7.64 -8.13
N ILE A 173 0.22 8.60 -7.37
CA ILE A 173 -0.17 8.85 -5.98
C ILE A 173 -1.27 9.89 -5.97
N ILE A 174 -2.39 9.59 -5.34
CA ILE A 174 -3.51 10.53 -5.21
C ILE A 174 -3.59 11.09 -3.79
N SER A 175 -3.98 12.35 -3.69
CA SER A 175 -4.21 13.05 -2.43
C SER A 175 -5.35 14.04 -2.57
N ILE A 176 -6.11 14.26 -1.51
CA ILE A 176 -7.14 15.31 -1.50
C ILE A 176 -6.45 16.66 -1.58
N GLY A 177 -6.87 17.47 -2.55
CA GLY A 177 -6.42 18.85 -2.66
C GLY A 177 -6.90 19.64 -1.45
N GLN A 178 -5.97 20.16 -0.64
CA GLN A 178 -6.35 21.16 0.35
C GLN A 178 -6.65 22.45 -0.42
N ASN A 179 -7.91 22.82 -0.52
CA ASN A 179 -8.30 24.15 -0.95
C ASN A 179 -7.90 25.12 0.17
N SER A 180 -6.74 25.74 0.01
CA SER A 180 -6.26 26.84 0.85
C SER A 180 -6.69 28.16 0.26
#